data_5f8b0bf15441c7ea54ff1a0bafa85c47
#
_entry.id   5f8b0bf15441c7ea54ff1a0bafa85c47
#
_cell.length_a   1.000
_cell.length_b   1.000
_cell.length_c   1.000
_cell.angle_alpha   90.00
_cell.angle_beta   90.00
_cell.angle_gamma   90.00
#
_symmetry.space_group_name_H-M   'P 1'
#
loop_
_entity.id
_entity.type
_entity.pdbx_description
1 polymer ?
#
loop_
_entity_poly.entity_id
_entity_poly.type
_entity_poly.pdbx_seq_one_letter_code
_entity_poly.pdbx_strand_id
1 'polypeptide(L)'
;MKKYSLFLLCLMAAISLHAQSFADYFADKTLRVDYIFTGNAAKQEICLDGLSCLPSWAGRKHHLPELPLQGNGQIIMRDAANGSVIYKTSFSSLFQEWLETDEAKAVTKGFENTFLLPYPLRPAEIEITLLDP
;
A
#
# COMPACT_ATOMS: atom_id res chain seq x y z
N MET A 1 13.54 -0.87 50.19
CA MET A 1 13.79 0.22 49.23
C MET A 1 14.29 -0.23 47.82
N LYS A 2 14.89 -1.39 47.68
CA LYS A 2 15.39 -1.87 46.37
C LYS A 2 14.30 -2.37 45.38
N LYS A 3 13.11 -2.75 45.85
CA LYS A 3 12.04 -3.29 44.99
C LYS A 3 11.26 -2.25 44.20
N TYR A 4 11.19 -1.03 44.68
CA TYR A 4 10.45 0.05 43.98
C TYR A 4 11.27 0.70 42.84
N SER A 5 12.58 0.66 42.95
CA SER A 5 13.50 1.18 41.91
C SER A 5 13.43 0.37 40.62
N LEU A 6 13.26 -0.95 40.72
CA LEU A 6 13.13 -1.83 39.54
C LEU A 6 11.79 -1.65 38.82
N PHE A 7 10.72 -1.41 39.59
CA PHE A 7 9.38 -1.17 39.02
C PHE A 7 9.31 0.18 38.28
N LEU A 8 9.95 1.20 38.82
CA LEU A 8 10.04 2.52 38.17
C LEU A 8 10.87 2.47 36.89
N LEU A 9 11.93 1.65 36.85
CA LEU A 9 12.76 1.47 35.63
C LEU A 9 12.01 0.75 34.51
N CYS A 10 11.18 -0.26 34.84
CA CYS A 10 10.31 -0.93 33.89
C CYS A 10 9.21 -0.02 33.35
N LEU A 11 8.70 0.90 34.16
CA LEU A 11 7.69 1.87 33.70
C LEU A 11 8.26 2.91 32.74
N MET A 12 9.52 3.30 32.91
CA MET A 12 10.20 4.24 32.03
C MET A 12 10.60 3.61 30.68
N ALA A 13 10.79 2.30 30.62
CA ALA A 13 11.07 1.58 29.36
C ALA A 13 9.82 1.39 28.47
N ALA A 14 8.62 1.57 29.00
CA ALA A 14 7.36 1.40 28.28
C ALA A 14 6.91 2.65 27.45
N ILE A 15 7.66 3.77 27.51
CA ILE A 15 7.22 5.04 26.94
C ILE A 15 7.79 5.32 25.53
N SER A 16 8.49 4.39 24.93
CA SER A 16 9.13 4.59 23.61
C SER A 16 8.44 3.89 22.43
N LEU A 17 7.14 3.63 22.53
CA LEU A 17 6.34 3.33 21.34
C LEU A 17 5.96 4.65 20.66
N HIS A 18 6.89 5.24 19.94
CA HIS A 18 6.58 6.32 19.01
C HIS A 18 5.69 5.73 17.93
N ALA A 19 4.40 6.02 17.95
CA ALA A 19 3.54 5.81 16.81
C ALA A 19 4.14 6.59 15.65
N GLN A 20 4.47 5.90 14.55
CA GLN A 20 5.03 6.51 13.35
C GLN A 20 4.10 7.63 12.89
N SER A 21 4.59 8.86 12.87
CA SER A 21 3.82 10.00 12.39
C SER A 21 3.76 9.97 10.87
N PHE A 22 2.62 10.32 10.29
CA PHE A 22 2.47 10.50 8.84
C PHE A 22 3.58 11.41 8.26
N ALA A 23 3.87 12.52 8.93
CA ALA A 23 4.86 13.49 8.51
C ALA A 23 6.32 12.98 8.51
N ASP A 24 6.60 11.86 9.16
CA ASP A 24 7.94 11.24 9.15
C ASP A 24 8.25 10.57 7.80
N TYR A 25 7.21 10.17 7.07
CA TYR A 25 7.33 9.39 5.83
C TYR A 25 6.73 10.07 4.61
N PHE A 26 5.75 10.96 4.80
CA PHE A 26 4.94 11.50 3.71
C PHE A 26 4.79 13.01 3.76
N ALA A 27 4.83 13.63 2.58
CA ALA A 27 4.37 14.99 2.39
C ALA A 27 2.83 15.03 2.34
N ASP A 28 2.23 16.19 2.62
CA ASP A 28 0.79 16.40 2.43
C ASP A 28 0.46 16.59 0.94
N LYS A 29 0.70 15.51 0.17
CA LYS A 29 0.47 15.41 -1.26
C LYS A 29 0.03 14.00 -1.61
N THR A 30 -0.59 13.84 -2.76
CA THR A 30 -0.99 12.53 -3.29
C THR A 30 -0.06 12.12 -4.43
N LEU A 31 0.46 10.91 -4.36
CA LEU A 31 1.06 10.22 -5.50
C LEU A 31 -0.07 9.50 -6.25
N ARG A 32 -0.35 9.92 -7.47
CA ARG A 32 -1.26 9.23 -8.37
C ARG A 32 -0.45 8.26 -9.23
N VAL A 33 -0.86 7.00 -9.21
CA VAL A 33 -0.27 5.92 -10.01
C VAL A 33 -1.31 5.45 -11.01
N ASP A 34 -1.11 5.74 -12.28
CA ASP A 34 -1.92 5.21 -13.37
C ASP A 34 -1.28 3.94 -13.90
N TYR A 35 -2.07 2.87 -14.06
CA TYR A 35 -1.57 1.57 -14.48
C TYR A 35 -2.65 0.82 -15.26
N ILE A 36 -2.20 -0.19 -16.01
CA ILE A 36 -3.05 -1.05 -16.82
C ILE A 36 -2.86 -2.48 -16.35
N PHE A 37 -3.94 -3.12 -15.94
CA PHE A 37 -3.99 -4.59 -15.85
C PHE A 37 -4.34 -5.15 -17.21
N THR A 38 -3.58 -6.12 -17.68
CA THR A 38 -3.81 -6.77 -18.96
C THR A 38 -3.65 -8.28 -18.85
N GLY A 39 -4.36 -9.00 -19.67
CA GLY A 39 -4.24 -10.44 -19.74
C GLY A 39 -5.54 -11.15 -20.08
N ASN A 40 -5.58 -12.41 -19.65
CA ASN A 40 -6.71 -13.32 -19.80
C ASN A 40 -6.70 -14.33 -18.64
N ALA A 41 -7.59 -15.32 -18.65
CA ALA A 41 -7.68 -16.32 -17.59
C ALA A 41 -6.38 -17.11 -17.35
N ALA A 42 -5.46 -17.18 -18.33
CA ALA A 42 -4.22 -17.95 -18.24
C ALA A 42 -2.99 -17.09 -17.88
N LYS A 43 -3.03 -15.78 -18.17
CA LYS A 43 -1.88 -14.89 -17.97
C LYS A 43 -2.34 -13.50 -17.58
N GLN A 44 -1.74 -12.95 -16.54
CA GLN A 44 -2.02 -11.62 -16.03
C GLN A 44 -0.73 -10.81 -15.96
N GLU A 45 -0.79 -9.55 -16.35
CA GLU A 45 0.33 -8.60 -16.32
C GLU A 45 -0.17 -7.24 -15.82
N ILE A 46 0.73 -6.47 -15.23
CA ILE A 46 0.49 -5.09 -14.85
C ILE A 46 1.54 -4.20 -15.51
N CYS A 47 1.10 -3.10 -16.10
CA CYS A 47 1.97 -2.10 -16.70
C CYS A 47 1.77 -0.75 -16.02
N LEU A 48 2.87 -0.08 -15.66
CA LEU A 48 2.82 1.30 -15.24
C LEU A 48 2.57 2.18 -16.48
N ASP A 49 1.52 3.01 -16.42
CA ASP A 49 1.18 3.97 -17.46
C ASP A 49 1.71 5.37 -17.12
N GLY A 50 1.55 5.83 -15.89
CA GLY A 50 2.04 7.14 -15.47
C GLY A 50 2.07 7.37 -13.98
N LEU A 51 2.89 8.35 -13.58
CA LEU A 51 2.98 8.87 -12.23
C LEU A 51 2.74 10.37 -12.25
N SER A 52 1.92 10.85 -11.34
CA SER A 52 1.69 12.28 -11.16
C SER A 52 1.50 12.65 -9.69
N CYS A 53 1.65 13.93 -9.39
CA CYS A 53 1.51 14.46 -8.05
C CYS A 53 0.30 15.38 -7.99
N LEU A 54 -0.58 15.16 -7.00
CA LEU A 54 -1.72 16.02 -6.72
C LEU A 54 -1.51 16.77 -5.40
N PRO A 55 -2.06 17.99 -5.26
CA PRO A 55 -1.99 18.74 -4.01
C PRO A 55 -2.82 18.02 -2.92
N SER A 56 -2.32 18.03 -1.70
CA SER A 56 -2.89 17.47 -0.49
C SER A 56 -3.15 15.95 -0.51
N TRP A 57 -3.14 15.35 0.67
CA TRP A 57 -3.50 13.96 0.90
C TRP A 57 -4.80 13.88 1.72
N ALA A 58 -5.85 13.33 1.13
CA ALA A 58 -7.16 13.18 1.76
C ALA A 58 -7.39 11.80 2.39
N GLY A 59 -6.44 10.89 2.26
CA GLY A 59 -6.56 9.53 2.76
C GLY A 59 -6.14 9.38 4.22
N ARG A 60 -5.97 8.15 4.63
CA ARG A 60 -5.61 7.73 5.97
C ARG A 60 -4.23 8.28 6.39
N LYS A 61 -4.13 8.81 7.62
CA LYS A 61 -2.89 9.34 8.22
C LYS A 61 -2.42 8.55 9.45
N HIS A 62 -3.15 7.52 9.85
CA HIS A 62 -2.85 6.67 10.99
C HIS A 62 -2.88 5.20 10.56
N HIS A 63 -2.22 4.32 11.31
CA HIS A 63 -2.12 2.89 11.01
C HIS A 63 -1.66 2.62 9.56
N LEU A 64 -0.65 3.37 9.13
CA LEU A 64 -0.21 3.41 7.73
C LEU A 64 0.28 2.06 7.20
N PRO A 65 1.14 1.29 7.94
CA PRO A 65 1.61 -0.03 7.50
C PRO A 65 0.65 -1.17 7.85
N GLU A 66 -0.43 -0.88 8.58
CA GLU A 66 -1.32 -1.86 9.17
C GLU A 66 -2.69 -1.79 8.50
N LEU A 67 -2.98 -2.68 7.59
CA LEU A 67 -4.33 -2.83 7.05
C LEU A 67 -4.60 -4.31 6.81
N PRO A 68 -5.71 -4.87 7.32
CA PRO A 68 -6.12 -6.22 6.98
C PRO A 68 -6.44 -6.28 5.48
N LEU A 69 -6.11 -7.40 4.88
CA LEU A 69 -6.39 -7.65 3.48
C LEU A 69 -7.89 -7.71 3.24
N GLN A 70 -8.36 -6.89 2.29
CA GLN A 70 -9.74 -6.84 1.86
C GLN A 70 -9.77 -6.70 0.34
N GLY A 71 -10.73 -7.37 -0.31
CA GLY A 71 -10.79 -7.38 -1.78
C GLY A 71 -9.81 -8.36 -2.41
N ASN A 72 -9.47 -8.13 -3.67
CA ASN A 72 -8.71 -9.04 -4.50
C ASN A 72 -7.32 -8.53 -4.90
N GLY A 73 -6.86 -7.47 -4.26
CA GLY A 73 -5.51 -6.94 -4.46
C GLY A 73 -4.98 -6.16 -3.28
N GLN A 74 -3.67 -5.98 -3.25
CA GLN A 74 -2.97 -5.27 -2.20
C GLN A 74 -1.88 -4.38 -2.79
N ILE A 75 -1.68 -3.22 -2.18
CA ILE A 75 -0.56 -2.32 -2.45
C ILE A 75 0.26 -2.19 -1.16
N ILE A 76 1.57 -2.39 -1.29
CA ILE A 76 2.53 -2.14 -0.21
C ILE A 76 3.53 -1.11 -0.70
N MET A 77 3.77 -0.07 0.09
CA MET A 77 4.85 0.88 -0.12
C MET A 77 5.94 0.63 0.91
N ARG A 78 7.17 0.47 0.44
CA ARG A 78 8.35 0.23 1.27
C ARG A 78 9.34 1.38 1.13
N ASP A 79 9.99 1.76 2.23
CA ASP A 79 11.16 2.62 2.18
C ASP A 79 12.27 1.89 1.41
N ALA A 80 12.76 2.48 0.32
CA ALA A 80 13.79 1.86 -0.53
C ALA A 80 15.13 1.69 0.19
N ALA A 81 15.41 2.46 1.24
CA ALA A 81 16.66 2.40 1.97
C ALA A 81 16.78 1.18 2.89
N ASN A 82 15.66 0.70 3.46
CA ASN A 82 15.67 -0.36 4.48
C ASN A 82 14.60 -1.45 4.28
N GLY A 83 13.72 -1.31 3.28
CA GLY A 83 12.66 -2.27 2.96
C GLY A 83 11.48 -2.27 3.94
N SER A 84 11.44 -1.37 4.93
CA SER A 84 10.33 -1.33 5.89
C SER A 84 9.03 -0.86 5.23
N VAL A 85 7.92 -1.48 5.61
CA VAL A 85 6.58 -1.09 5.13
C VAL A 85 6.20 0.24 5.75
N ILE A 86 5.96 1.25 4.90
CA ILE A 86 5.55 2.59 5.33
C ILE A 86 4.09 2.90 5.03
N TYR A 87 3.48 2.18 4.08
CA TYR A 87 2.06 2.27 3.77
C TYR A 87 1.55 0.96 3.19
N LYS A 88 0.30 0.62 3.50
CA LYS A 88 -0.36 -0.57 3.01
C LYS A 88 -1.84 -0.28 2.77
N THR A 89 -2.37 -0.72 1.65
CA THR A 89 -3.79 -0.64 1.33
C THR A 89 -4.24 -1.84 0.50
N SER A 90 -5.53 -2.08 0.49
CA SER A 90 -6.16 -3.13 -0.32
C SER A 90 -7.10 -2.51 -1.34
N PHE A 91 -7.39 -3.24 -2.39
CA PHE A 91 -8.31 -2.82 -3.43
C PHE A 91 -9.07 -4.01 -4.05
N SER A 92 -10.11 -3.70 -4.79
CA SER A 92 -10.77 -4.64 -5.70
C SER A 92 -10.71 -4.06 -7.12
N SER A 93 -10.57 -4.91 -8.11
CA SER A 93 -10.52 -4.49 -9.52
C SER A 93 -11.54 -5.24 -10.36
N LEU A 94 -12.11 -4.53 -11.33
CA LEU A 94 -12.96 -5.13 -12.35
C LEU A 94 -12.22 -6.15 -13.21
N PHE A 95 -10.90 -5.97 -13.36
CA PHE A 95 -10.07 -6.91 -14.11
C PHE A 95 -10.14 -8.31 -13.49
N GLN A 96 -10.00 -8.44 -12.18
CA GLN A 96 -10.08 -9.75 -11.52
C GLN A 96 -11.46 -10.36 -11.57
N GLU A 97 -12.52 -9.56 -11.45
CA GLU A 97 -13.89 -10.04 -11.63
C GLU A 97 -14.12 -10.53 -13.07
N TRP A 98 -13.60 -9.81 -14.06
CA TRP A 98 -13.69 -10.21 -15.45
C TRP A 98 -12.93 -11.50 -15.77
N LEU A 99 -11.80 -11.77 -15.10
CA LEU A 99 -10.99 -12.99 -15.30
C LEU A 99 -11.77 -14.29 -15.05
N GLU A 100 -12.82 -14.24 -14.24
CA GLU A 100 -13.69 -15.40 -13.96
C GLU A 100 -14.73 -15.66 -15.05
N THR A 101 -14.84 -14.78 -16.03
CA THR A 101 -15.82 -14.91 -17.12
C THR A 101 -15.33 -15.86 -18.22
N ASP A 102 -16.30 -16.39 -19.00
CA ASP A 102 -15.96 -17.19 -20.19
C ASP A 102 -15.26 -16.37 -21.27
N GLU A 103 -15.50 -15.05 -21.33
CA GLU A 103 -14.81 -14.15 -22.25
C GLU A 103 -13.30 -14.11 -21.97
N ALA A 104 -12.88 -14.09 -20.71
CA ALA A 104 -11.48 -14.08 -20.33
C ALA A 104 -10.71 -15.34 -20.75
N LYS A 105 -11.39 -16.45 -20.98
CA LYS A 105 -10.79 -17.69 -21.52
C LYS A 105 -10.49 -17.59 -23.02
N ALA A 106 -11.17 -16.69 -23.74
CA ALA A 106 -11.12 -16.58 -25.19
C ALA A 106 -10.33 -15.37 -25.69
N VAL A 107 -10.29 -14.27 -24.93
CA VAL A 107 -9.68 -13.00 -25.38
C VAL A 107 -8.76 -12.42 -24.30
N THR A 108 -7.84 -11.54 -24.73
CA THR A 108 -7.00 -10.73 -23.87
C THR A 108 -7.53 -9.31 -23.83
N LYS A 109 -7.66 -8.72 -22.65
CA LYS A 109 -8.10 -7.32 -22.46
C LYS A 109 -7.16 -6.54 -21.54
N GLY A 110 -7.20 -5.23 -21.67
CA GLY A 110 -6.56 -4.27 -20.77
C GLY A 110 -7.62 -3.45 -20.02
N PHE A 111 -7.34 -3.17 -18.73
CA PHE A 111 -8.16 -2.38 -17.84
C PHE A 111 -7.32 -1.27 -17.22
N GLU A 112 -7.65 -0.04 -17.54
CA GLU A 112 -7.01 1.13 -16.93
C GLU A 112 -7.52 1.32 -15.52
N ASN A 113 -6.60 1.63 -14.61
CA ASN A 113 -6.90 1.90 -13.21
C ASN A 113 -5.99 3.00 -12.67
N THR A 114 -6.39 3.56 -11.54
CA THR A 114 -5.62 4.58 -10.83
C THR A 114 -5.58 4.25 -9.34
N PHE A 115 -4.39 4.30 -8.74
CA PHE A 115 -4.22 4.31 -7.30
C PHE A 115 -3.83 5.70 -6.81
N LEU A 116 -4.42 6.11 -5.68
CA LEU A 116 -4.02 7.29 -4.94
C LEU A 116 -3.31 6.86 -3.67
N LEU A 117 -2.06 7.24 -3.54
CA LEU A 117 -1.19 6.90 -2.43
C LEU A 117 -0.64 8.17 -1.77
N PRO A 118 -0.26 8.13 -0.48
CA PRO A 118 0.45 9.25 0.10
C PRO A 118 1.82 9.43 -0.57
N TYR A 119 2.23 10.69 -0.75
CA TYR A 119 3.46 11.01 -1.45
C TYR A 119 4.68 10.82 -0.54
N PRO A 120 5.59 9.87 -0.82
CA PRO A 120 6.73 9.59 0.05
C PRO A 120 7.76 10.71 0.03
N LEU A 121 8.36 11.02 1.21
CA LEU A 121 9.45 12.00 1.35
C LEU A 121 10.78 11.48 0.84
N ARG A 122 10.97 10.18 0.80
CA ARG A 122 12.17 9.49 0.35
C ARG A 122 11.84 8.48 -0.74
N PRO A 123 12.82 8.02 -1.50
CA PRO A 123 12.60 6.96 -2.48
C PRO A 123 11.89 5.75 -1.87
N ALA A 124 10.85 5.29 -2.52
CA ALA A 124 10.03 4.18 -2.06
C ALA A 124 9.77 3.20 -3.20
N GLU A 125 9.58 1.94 -2.83
CA GLU A 125 9.15 0.89 -3.75
C GLU A 125 7.66 0.63 -3.54
N ILE A 126 6.91 0.51 -4.64
CA ILE A 126 5.50 0.17 -4.64
C ILE A 126 5.33 -1.22 -5.21
N GLU A 127 4.83 -2.13 -4.38
CA GLU A 127 4.48 -3.49 -4.74
C GLU A 127 2.97 -3.60 -4.89
N ILE A 128 2.50 -4.08 -6.04
CA ILE A 128 1.09 -4.34 -6.31
C ILE A 128 0.92 -5.83 -6.49
N THR A 129 0.11 -6.44 -5.64
CA THR A 129 -0.18 -7.87 -5.66
C THR A 129 -1.64 -8.08 -6.02
N LEU A 130 -1.88 -8.89 -7.06
CA LEU A 130 -3.18 -9.46 -7.34
C LEU A 130 -3.29 -10.79 -6.62
N LEU A 131 -4.38 -10.99 -5.94
CA LEU A 131 -4.66 -12.26 -5.26
C LEU A 131 -5.47 -13.13 -6.19
N ASP A 132 -5.12 -14.39 -6.27
CA ASP A 132 -5.95 -15.37 -6.94
C ASP A 132 -7.26 -15.54 -6.17
N PRO A 133 -8.39 -15.71 -6.87
CA PRO A 133 -9.70 -15.91 -6.27
C PRO A 133 -9.78 -17.17 -5.43
#